data_b0c4be5403ba8df5067ef223d797af6a
#
_entry.id   b0c4be5403ba8df5067ef223d797af6a
#
_cell.length_a   1.000
_cell.length_b   1.000
_cell.length_c   1.000
_cell.angle_alpha   90.00
_cell.angle_beta   90.00
_cell.angle_gamma   90.00
#
_symmetry.space_group_name_H-M   'P 1'
#
loop_
_entity.id
_entity.type
_entity.pdbx_description
1 polymer ?
#
loop_
_entity_poly.entity_id
_entity_poly.type
_entity_poly.pdbx_seq_one_letter_code
_entity_poly.pdbx_strand_id
1 'polypeptide(L)'
;MRKAALGCALAALCLLPTLTFAQIGFISSWLDMVTQTQSQQPHWITPLATTTPRLEQEFRYDIQWQTHNSGVTTDNYGVSKGLEIIPEKNVEVILAVPPYIVNNPDSPQDGFGDWQFLVKYRIAAGNEEHGNYILTAFYQISFPTGQYQEGVKSPVITPTLAYGKGFRNFDVQGTLGGGLPTGNNATIGRTILWNNTLQYRIRKKIWPETEFNFTHYYEGSHDGHSLLYITPGLVLGRFPIHNRFSFTFGGGFEIAATSFHPTNHIPILSIRFPF
;
A
#
# COMPACT_ATOMS: atom_id res chain seq x y z
N MET A 1 5.43 46.85 -16.31
CA MET A 1 5.69 45.43 -16.58
C MET A 1 4.70 44.52 -15.88
N ARG A 2 3.37 44.70 -16.01
CA ARG A 2 2.34 43.84 -15.32
C ARG A 2 1.22 43.35 -16.26
N LYS A 3 1.38 43.43 -17.60
CA LYS A 3 0.35 42.98 -18.55
C LYS A 3 0.72 41.73 -19.40
N ALA A 4 1.93 41.18 -19.23
CA ALA A 4 2.34 39.99 -19.97
C ALA A 4 2.06 38.65 -19.26
N ALA A 5 1.78 38.66 -17.95
CA ALA A 5 1.54 37.44 -17.17
C ALA A 5 0.09 36.89 -17.26
N LEU A 6 -0.87 37.70 -17.73
CA LEU A 6 -2.27 37.25 -17.81
C LEU A 6 -2.58 36.51 -19.12
N GLY A 7 -1.77 36.66 -20.16
CA GLY A 7 -1.95 36.00 -21.45
C GLY A 7 -1.57 34.53 -21.47
N CYS A 8 -0.59 34.11 -20.66
CA CYS A 8 -0.13 32.71 -20.63
C CYS A 8 -1.04 31.78 -19.81
N ALA A 9 -1.77 32.30 -18.85
CA ALA A 9 -2.68 31.48 -18.02
C ALA A 9 -3.97 31.11 -18.76
N LEU A 10 -4.45 31.95 -19.70
CA LEU A 10 -5.63 31.62 -20.52
C LEU A 10 -5.32 30.65 -21.66
N ALA A 11 -4.10 30.62 -22.19
CA ALA A 11 -3.72 29.70 -23.26
C ALA A 11 -3.56 28.26 -22.78
N ALA A 12 -3.22 28.05 -21.50
CA ALA A 12 -3.11 26.69 -20.90
C ALA A 12 -4.47 26.03 -20.65
N LEU A 13 -5.55 26.81 -20.55
CA LEU A 13 -6.91 26.28 -20.32
C LEU A 13 -7.58 25.77 -21.61
N CYS A 14 -7.05 26.12 -22.79
CA CYS A 14 -7.60 25.72 -24.10
C CYS A 14 -7.00 24.41 -24.64
N LEU A 15 -6.06 23.78 -23.92
CA LEU A 15 -5.42 22.51 -24.31
C LEU A 15 -5.97 21.28 -23.57
N LEU A 16 -7.17 21.37 -22.96
CA LEU A 16 -7.87 20.16 -22.57
C LEU A 16 -8.25 19.40 -23.84
N PRO A 17 -7.71 18.20 -24.05
CA PRO A 17 -8.07 17.42 -25.23
C PRO A 17 -9.57 17.18 -25.17
N THR A 18 -10.31 17.58 -26.18
CA THR A 18 -11.69 17.21 -26.35
C THR A 18 -11.75 15.70 -26.40
N LEU A 19 -12.33 15.07 -25.37
CA LEU A 19 -12.53 13.62 -25.34
C LEU A 19 -13.38 13.26 -26.56
N THR A 20 -12.80 12.53 -27.49
CA THR A 20 -13.51 12.00 -28.64
C THR A 20 -14.42 10.85 -28.21
N PHE A 21 -15.48 10.57 -28.97
CA PHE A 21 -16.37 9.42 -28.71
C PHE A 21 -15.60 8.09 -28.56
N ALA A 22 -14.51 7.93 -29.30
CA ALA A 22 -13.63 6.76 -29.18
C ALA A 22 -12.94 6.68 -27.83
N GLN A 23 -12.50 7.79 -27.24
CA GLN A 23 -11.90 7.84 -25.90
C GLN A 23 -12.94 7.52 -24.81
N ILE A 24 -14.18 8.02 -24.97
CA ILE A 24 -15.28 7.70 -24.05
C ILE A 24 -15.59 6.20 -24.09
N GLY A 25 -15.64 5.59 -25.29
CA GLY A 25 -15.85 4.15 -25.46
C GLY A 25 -14.72 3.31 -24.83
N PHE A 26 -13.47 3.74 -24.97
CA PHE A 26 -12.32 3.07 -24.35
C PHE A 26 -12.41 3.11 -22.81
N ILE A 27 -12.67 4.28 -22.22
CA ILE A 27 -12.77 4.44 -20.77
C ILE A 27 -13.92 3.59 -20.22
N SER A 28 -15.10 3.59 -20.84
CA SER A 28 -16.23 2.80 -20.39
C SER A 28 -15.91 1.30 -20.42
N SER A 29 -15.35 0.79 -21.52
CA SER A 29 -14.96 -0.60 -21.67
C SER A 29 -13.88 -1.01 -20.65
N TRP A 30 -12.92 -0.14 -20.39
CA TRP A 30 -11.93 -0.38 -19.33
C TRP A 30 -12.57 -0.44 -17.95
N LEU A 31 -13.46 0.48 -17.59
CA LEU A 31 -14.17 0.48 -16.31
C LEU A 31 -15.08 -0.74 -16.15
N ASP A 32 -15.70 -1.23 -17.23
CA ASP A 32 -16.47 -2.47 -17.23
C ASP A 32 -15.57 -3.69 -16.97
N MET A 33 -14.40 -3.73 -17.59
CA MET A 33 -13.38 -4.76 -17.32
C MET A 33 -12.91 -4.72 -15.85
N VAL A 34 -12.66 -3.53 -15.29
CA VAL A 34 -12.32 -3.36 -13.86
C VAL A 34 -13.44 -3.93 -12.97
N THR A 35 -14.70 -3.57 -13.23
CA THR A 35 -15.85 -4.07 -12.48
C THR A 35 -15.93 -5.61 -12.55
N GLN A 36 -15.78 -6.17 -13.74
CA GLN A 36 -15.78 -7.63 -13.92
C GLN A 36 -14.62 -8.28 -13.17
N THR A 37 -13.41 -7.70 -13.23
CA THR A 37 -12.23 -8.21 -12.54
C THR A 37 -12.44 -8.22 -11.02
N GLN A 38 -12.99 -7.15 -10.46
CA GLN A 38 -13.26 -7.05 -9.03
C GLN A 38 -14.40 -7.95 -8.57
N SER A 39 -15.43 -8.21 -9.39
CA SER A 39 -16.54 -9.10 -9.05
C SER A 39 -16.14 -10.58 -8.96
N GLN A 40 -15.03 -10.97 -9.58
CA GLN A 40 -14.51 -12.35 -9.60
C GLN A 40 -13.65 -12.71 -8.40
N GLN A 41 -13.37 -11.77 -7.50
CA GLN A 41 -12.56 -11.98 -6.31
C GLN A 41 -13.38 -11.72 -5.04
N PRO A 42 -12.87 -12.13 -3.84
CA PRO A 42 -13.53 -11.83 -2.57
C PRO A 42 -13.73 -10.33 -2.35
N HIS A 43 -14.81 -9.95 -1.63
CA HIS A 43 -15.14 -8.55 -1.36
C HIS A 43 -14.73 -8.12 0.06
N TRP A 44 -13.62 -8.66 0.58
CA TRP A 44 -13.04 -8.24 1.85
C TRP A 44 -12.56 -6.78 1.80
N ILE A 45 -12.25 -6.22 2.95
CA ILE A 45 -11.61 -4.89 2.97
C ILE A 45 -10.09 -5.04 2.87
N THR A 46 -9.41 -4.05 2.31
CA THR A 46 -7.95 -3.97 2.30
C THR A 46 -7.43 -3.72 3.71
N PRO A 47 -6.44 -4.48 4.22
CA PRO A 47 -5.84 -4.28 5.53
C PRO A 47 -5.11 -2.94 5.69
N LEU A 48 -4.77 -2.57 6.94
CA LEU A 48 -4.04 -1.33 7.23
C LEU A 48 -2.56 -1.42 6.84
N ALA A 49 -1.85 -2.44 7.30
CA ALA A 49 -0.41 -2.57 7.05
C ALA A 49 -0.10 -3.59 5.95
N THR A 50 -0.71 -4.78 6.01
CA THR A 50 -0.49 -5.86 5.03
C THR A 50 -1.05 -5.49 3.65
N THR A 51 -0.27 -5.71 2.61
CA THR A 51 -0.76 -5.53 1.23
C THR A 51 -1.74 -6.64 0.87
N THR A 52 -2.95 -6.26 0.48
CA THR A 52 -4.02 -7.22 0.11
C THR A 52 -3.65 -8.04 -1.12
N PRO A 53 -4.00 -9.34 -1.18
CA PRO A 53 -3.91 -10.12 -2.42
C PRO A 53 -4.93 -9.71 -3.48
N ARG A 54 -5.94 -8.93 -3.12
CA ARG A 54 -6.99 -8.47 -4.03
C ARG A 54 -6.47 -7.41 -4.98
N LEU A 55 -7.10 -7.29 -6.15
CA LEU A 55 -6.83 -6.22 -7.09
C LEU A 55 -7.76 -5.05 -6.77
N GLU A 56 -7.16 -3.89 -6.53
CA GLU A 56 -7.86 -2.68 -6.18
C GLU A 56 -7.75 -1.60 -7.26
N GLN A 57 -8.77 -0.78 -7.32
CA GLN A 57 -8.84 0.42 -8.16
C GLN A 57 -9.13 1.56 -7.20
N GLU A 58 -8.07 2.16 -6.64
CA GLU A 58 -8.22 3.19 -5.60
C GLU A 58 -7.01 4.14 -5.53
N PHE A 59 -7.22 5.28 -4.94
CA PHE A 59 -6.13 6.09 -4.40
C PHE A 59 -6.07 5.89 -2.88
N ARG A 60 -4.90 5.55 -2.38
CA ARG A 60 -4.65 5.32 -0.96
C ARG A 60 -3.57 6.24 -0.42
N TYR A 61 -3.83 6.81 0.76
CA TYR A 61 -2.88 7.65 1.48
C TYR A 61 -2.88 7.28 2.96
N ASP A 62 -1.73 6.87 3.47
CA ASP A 62 -1.56 6.47 4.86
C ASP A 62 -0.64 7.46 5.58
N ILE A 63 -0.83 7.61 6.89
CA ILE A 63 0.03 8.38 7.78
C ILE A 63 0.43 7.48 8.94
N GLN A 64 1.70 7.51 9.30
CA GLN A 64 2.24 6.78 10.45
C GLN A 64 3.02 7.72 11.36
N TRP A 65 2.84 7.57 12.66
CA TRP A 65 3.59 8.25 13.72
C TRP A 65 4.47 7.23 14.42
N GLN A 66 5.77 7.23 14.13
CA GLN A 66 6.71 6.22 14.60
C GLN A 66 7.43 6.70 15.85
N THR A 67 7.42 5.89 16.92
CA THR A 67 8.20 6.14 18.14
C THR A 67 9.34 5.14 18.22
N HIS A 68 10.57 5.61 18.05
CA HIS A 68 11.77 4.79 18.06
C HIS A 68 12.27 4.48 19.48
N ASN A 69 13.08 3.43 19.62
CA ASN A 69 13.69 3.04 20.90
C ASN A 69 14.56 4.13 21.52
N SER A 70 15.13 5.00 20.70
CA SER A 70 15.93 6.16 21.13
C SER A 70 15.10 7.28 21.76
N GLY A 71 13.75 7.19 21.70
CA GLY A 71 12.85 8.28 22.08
C GLY A 71 12.63 9.32 20.98
N VAL A 72 13.31 9.21 19.86
CA VAL A 72 13.05 10.00 18.65
C VAL A 72 11.72 9.59 18.04
N THR A 73 10.98 10.53 17.49
CA THR A 73 9.77 10.25 16.73
C THR A 73 9.92 10.64 15.27
N THR A 74 9.27 9.91 14.37
CA THR A 74 9.17 10.30 12.97
C THR A 74 7.73 10.22 12.50
N ASP A 75 7.32 11.22 11.71
CA ASP A 75 6.00 11.26 11.08
C ASP A 75 6.18 10.90 9.61
N ASN A 76 5.58 9.80 9.17
CA ASN A 76 5.67 9.31 7.80
C ASN A 76 4.36 9.57 7.06
N TYR A 77 4.40 10.45 6.09
CA TYR A 77 3.27 10.87 5.26
C TYR A 77 3.30 10.14 3.90
N GLY A 78 2.24 9.40 3.57
CA GLY A 78 2.12 8.63 2.32
C GLY A 78 2.48 7.15 2.49
N VAL A 79 3.46 6.78 3.31
CA VAL A 79 3.84 5.40 3.66
C VAL A 79 3.98 4.50 2.41
N SER A 80 4.51 5.05 1.30
CA SER A 80 4.64 4.35 0.02
C SER A 80 3.31 3.75 -0.50
N LYS A 81 2.19 4.38 -0.20
CA LYS A 81 0.90 4.13 -0.83
C LYS A 81 0.66 5.14 -1.94
N GLY A 82 -0.36 4.95 -2.77
CA GLY A 82 -0.59 5.84 -3.90
C GLY A 82 -1.74 5.42 -4.77
N LEU A 83 -1.53 5.51 -6.07
CA LEU A 83 -2.53 5.18 -7.07
C LEU A 83 -2.45 3.70 -7.44
N GLU A 84 -3.53 2.99 -7.22
CA GLU A 84 -3.72 1.56 -7.55
C GLU A 84 -4.66 1.47 -8.74
N ILE A 85 -4.21 0.87 -9.84
CA ILE A 85 -4.94 0.79 -11.12
C ILE A 85 -4.93 -0.64 -11.63
N ILE A 86 -6.07 -1.10 -12.15
CA ILE A 86 -6.24 -2.36 -12.87
C ILE A 86 -6.19 -2.08 -14.39
N PRO A 87 -5.02 -2.11 -15.03
CA PRO A 87 -4.91 -1.84 -16.47
C PRO A 87 -5.43 -2.98 -17.34
N GLU A 88 -5.42 -4.20 -16.83
CA GLU A 88 -5.81 -5.43 -17.53
C GLU A 88 -6.38 -6.46 -16.53
N LYS A 89 -7.15 -7.42 -17.01
CA LYS A 89 -7.63 -8.55 -16.21
C LYS A 89 -6.46 -9.21 -15.48
N ASN A 90 -6.67 -9.50 -14.21
CA ASN A 90 -5.68 -10.13 -13.34
C ASN A 90 -4.41 -9.32 -13.05
N VAL A 91 -4.29 -8.09 -13.53
CA VAL A 91 -3.13 -7.24 -13.29
C VAL A 91 -3.54 -5.98 -12.56
N GLU A 92 -2.79 -5.63 -11.52
CA GLU A 92 -2.85 -4.33 -10.85
C GLU A 92 -1.46 -3.72 -10.81
N VAL A 93 -1.40 -2.41 -10.97
CA VAL A 93 -0.19 -1.61 -10.85
C VAL A 93 -0.40 -0.58 -9.73
N ILE A 94 0.55 -0.51 -8.80
CA ILE A 94 0.59 0.50 -7.75
C ILE A 94 1.74 1.46 -8.04
N LEU A 95 1.38 2.72 -8.23
CA LEU A 95 2.31 3.84 -8.32
C LEU A 95 2.35 4.52 -6.96
N ALA A 96 3.34 4.16 -6.15
CA ALA A 96 3.46 4.72 -4.81
C ALA A 96 3.86 6.20 -4.88
N VAL A 97 3.25 7.01 -4.02
CA VAL A 97 3.76 8.36 -3.74
C VAL A 97 4.96 8.22 -2.81
N PRO A 98 6.14 8.81 -3.12
CA PRO A 98 7.27 8.80 -2.20
C PRO A 98 6.85 9.35 -0.84
N PRO A 99 7.10 8.64 0.25
CA PRO A 99 6.72 9.11 1.58
C PRO A 99 7.53 10.36 1.93
N TYR A 100 6.89 11.34 2.57
CA TYR A 100 7.60 12.45 3.20
C TYR A 100 7.76 12.16 4.69
N ILE A 101 8.99 12.20 5.17
CA ILE A 101 9.37 11.82 6.53
C ILE A 101 9.83 13.07 7.27
N VAL A 102 9.16 13.35 8.39
CA VAL A 102 9.49 14.43 9.31
C VAL A 102 10.15 13.83 10.56
N ASN A 103 11.34 14.29 10.88
CA ASN A 103 12.13 13.82 12.01
C ASN A 103 12.02 14.78 13.20
N ASN A 104 11.75 14.26 14.39
CA ASN A 104 11.63 15.01 15.63
C ASN A 104 12.62 14.45 16.68
N PRO A 105 13.64 15.20 17.10
CA PRO A 105 14.00 16.58 16.75
C PRO A 105 14.51 16.72 15.30
N ASP A 106 14.70 17.96 14.82
CA ASP A 106 15.07 18.34 13.44
C ASP A 106 16.40 17.75 12.90
N SER A 107 17.01 16.86 13.60
CA SER A 107 18.21 16.13 13.19
C SER A 107 17.96 14.63 13.42
N PRO A 108 17.93 13.85 12.37
CA PRO A 108 18.31 14.11 10.97
C PRO A 108 17.30 14.97 10.20
N GLN A 109 17.69 15.51 9.02
CA GLN A 109 16.84 16.39 8.20
C GLN A 109 15.63 15.65 7.64
N ASP A 110 14.50 16.35 7.54
CA ASP A 110 13.31 15.89 6.86
C ASP A 110 13.55 15.65 5.37
N GLY A 111 12.90 14.66 4.80
CA GLY A 111 13.09 14.37 3.40
C GLY A 111 12.07 13.38 2.80
N PHE A 112 12.12 13.26 1.48
CA PHE A 112 11.38 12.22 0.80
C PHE A 112 12.11 10.89 0.91
N GLY A 113 11.35 9.82 1.17
CA GLY A 113 11.81 8.44 1.08
C GLY A 113 11.88 7.94 -0.35
N ASP A 114 12.14 6.66 -0.50
CA ASP A 114 12.29 6.00 -1.79
C ASP A 114 10.96 5.87 -2.52
N TRP A 115 11.00 6.08 -3.83
CA TRP A 115 9.88 5.77 -4.70
C TRP A 115 9.74 4.26 -4.90
N GLN A 116 8.51 3.76 -4.91
CA GLN A 116 8.20 2.34 -5.07
C GLN A 116 7.19 2.12 -6.19
N PHE A 117 7.34 0.98 -6.83
CA PHE A 117 6.46 0.49 -7.87
C PHE A 117 6.14 -0.97 -7.59
N LEU A 118 4.87 -1.35 -7.66
CA LEU A 118 4.43 -2.71 -7.44
C LEU A 118 3.49 -3.16 -8.54
N VAL A 119 3.72 -4.36 -9.06
CA VAL A 119 2.80 -5.04 -9.98
C VAL A 119 2.27 -6.27 -9.27
N LYS A 120 0.94 -6.46 -9.30
CA LYS A 120 0.25 -7.66 -8.86
C LYS A 120 -0.25 -8.45 -10.07
N TYR A 121 -0.13 -9.77 -10.01
CA TYR A 121 -0.73 -10.70 -10.95
C TYR A 121 -1.59 -11.72 -10.21
N ARG A 122 -2.91 -11.67 -10.40
CA ARG A 122 -3.85 -12.61 -9.79
C ARG A 122 -3.77 -13.95 -10.50
N ILE A 123 -3.27 -14.97 -9.80
CA ILE A 123 -3.09 -16.33 -10.30
C ILE A 123 -4.43 -17.08 -10.30
N ALA A 124 -5.17 -16.98 -9.18
CA ALA A 124 -6.45 -17.61 -9.00
C ALA A 124 -7.30 -16.84 -8.00
N ALA A 125 -8.61 -16.81 -8.22
CA ALA A 125 -9.55 -16.25 -7.26
C ALA A 125 -10.93 -16.87 -7.44
N GLY A 126 -11.72 -16.86 -6.37
CA GLY A 126 -13.15 -17.13 -6.35
C GLY A 126 -13.80 -16.19 -5.34
N ASN A 127 -14.86 -15.51 -5.74
CA ASN A 127 -15.67 -14.70 -4.85
C ASN A 127 -16.40 -15.56 -3.81
N GLU A 128 -17.26 -14.96 -3.00
CA GLU A 128 -17.98 -15.65 -1.91
C GLU A 128 -18.82 -16.83 -2.39
N GLU A 129 -19.31 -16.81 -3.64
CA GLU A 129 -20.09 -17.89 -4.26
C GLU A 129 -19.20 -18.99 -4.85
N HIS A 130 -17.96 -18.67 -5.18
CA HIS A 130 -17.00 -19.54 -5.85
C HIS A 130 -15.79 -19.90 -4.98
N GLY A 131 -16.01 -20.11 -3.69
CA GLY A 131 -15.00 -20.60 -2.77
C GLY A 131 -14.30 -19.55 -1.93
N ASN A 132 -14.53 -18.26 -2.15
CA ASN A 132 -14.07 -17.14 -1.31
C ASN A 132 -12.56 -17.20 -1.02
N TYR A 133 -11.73 -17.23 -2.07
CA TYR A 133 -10.26 -17.34 -1.97
C TYR A 133 -9.57 -16.49 -3.03
N ILE A 134 -8.29 -16.21 -2.81
CA ILE A 134 -7.44 -15.53 -3.78
C ILE A 134 -5.98 -15.93 -3.62
N LEU A 135 -5.26 -16.00 -4.73
CA LEU A 135 -3.81 -16.19 -4.80
C LEU A 135 -3.25 -15.22 -5.84
N THR A 136 -2.26 -14.42 -5.45
CA THR A 136 -1.69 -13.35 -6.28
C THR A 136 -0.18 -13.31 -6.11
N ALA A 137 0.56 -13.17 -7.20
CA ALA A 137 2.00 -12.89 -7.16
C ALA A 137 2.23 -11.38 -7.22
N PHE A 138 3.17 -10.87 -6.43
CA PHE A 138 3.60 -9.47 -6.44
C PHE A 138 5.05 -9.37 -6.88
N TYR A 139 5.36 -8.31 -7.58
CA TYR A 139 6.71 -7.88 -7.85
C TYR A 139 6.84 -6.39 -7.52
N GLN A 140 7.55 -6.10 -6.45
CA GLN A 140 7.80 -4.72 -6.01
C GLN A 140 9.26 -4.36 -6.25
N ILE A 141 9.50 -3.13 -6.64
CA ILE A 141 10.82 -2.52 -6.69
C ILE A 141 10.79 -1.18 -5.96
N SER A 142 11.79 -0.95 -5.11
CA SER A 142 12.09 0.34 -4.50
C SER A 142 13.32 0.92 -5.17
N PHE A 143 13.25 2.19 -5.58
CA PHE A 143 14.35 2.91 -6.21
C PHE A 143 15.03 3.83 -5.19
N PRO A 144 16.36 3.93 -5.16
CA PRO A 144 17.11 4.74 -4.20
C PRO A 144 17.01 6.23 -4.55
N THR A 145 15.81 6.78 -4.49
CA THR A 145 15.48 8.19 -4.79
C THR A 145 15.33 9.04 -3.53
N GLY A 146 15.38 8.40 -2.36
CA GLY A 146 15.21 9.08 -1.07
C GLY A 146 16.30 10.10 -0.79
N GLN A 147 15.90 11.14 -0.10
CA GLN A 147 16.78 12.25 0.28
C GLN A 147 17.45 11.96 1.62
N TYR A 148 18.65 12.47 1.78
CA TYR A 148 19.44 12.37 3.03
C TYR A 148 19.57 10.91 3.51
N GLN A 149 19.06 10.57 4.70
CA GLN A 149 19.05 9.22 5.26
C GLN A 149 17.74 8.47 5.00
N GLU A 150 16.73 9.11 4.37
CA GLU A 150 15.38 8.56 4.21
C GLU A 150 15.27 7.52 3.08
N GLY A 151 16.34 7.32 2.31
CA GLY A 151 16.41 6.33 1.25
C GLY A 151 17.48 5.27 1.48
N VAL A 152 17.24 4.07 0.94
CA VAL A 152 18.26 3.03 0.87
C VAL A 152 19.19 3.29 -0.32
N LYS A 153 20.46 2.87 -0.21
CA LYS A 153 21.50 3.22 -1.19
C LYS A 153 21.55 2.29 -2.42
N SER A 154 20.59 1.39 -2.56
CA SER A 154 20.48 0.46 -3.70
C SER A 154 19.03 0.08 -3.94
N PRO A 155 18.63 -0.24 -5.17
CA PRO A 155 17.31 -0.77 -5.43
C PRO A 155 17.07 -2.07 -4.66
N VAL A 156 15.85 -2.23 -4.15
CA VAL A 156 15.41 -3.46 -3.47
C VAL A 156 14.25 -4.07 -4.26
N ILE A 157 14.38 -5.34 -4.62
CA ILE A 157 13.35 -6.11 -5.30
C ILE A 157 12.67 -6.99 -4.25
N THR A 158 11.33 -7.01 -4.25
CA THR A 158 10.56 -7.80 -3.28
C THR A 158 9.53 -8.67 -4.00
N PRO A 159 9.93 -9.86 -4.49
CA PRO A 159 8.99 -10.86 -4.97
C PRO A 159 8.17 -11.40 -3.80
N THR A 160 6.87 -11.53 -3.99
CA THR A 160 5.94 -11.92 -2.92
C THR A 160 4.81 -12.78 -3.47
N LEU A 161 4.43 -13.82 -2.74
CA LEU A 161 3.19 -14.55 -2.94
C LEU A 161 2.18 -14.10 -1.89
N ALA A 162 1.02 -13.66 -2.35
CA ALA A 162 -0.07 -13.19 -1.50
C ALA A 162 -1.26 -14.14 -1.62
N TYR A 163 -1.91 -14.41 -0.51
CA TYR A 163 -3.01 -15.37 -0.41
C TYR A 163 -4.13 -14.84 0.48
N GLY A 164 -5.31 -15.39 0.30
CA GLY A 164 -6.42 -15.10 1.19
C GLY A 164 -7.51 -16.15 1.12
N LYS A 165 -8.24 -16.29 2.22
CA LYS A 165 -9.37 -17.20 2.37
C LYS A 165 -10.43 -16.59 3.29
N GLY A 166 -11.68 -16.59 2.82
CA GLY A 166 -12.83 -16.15 3.63
C GLY A 166 -13.70 -17.30 4.12
N PHE A 167 -14.28 -17.09 5.30
CA PHE A 167 -15.19 -18.00 5.99
C PHE A 167 -16.38 -17.21 6.53
N ARG A 168 -17.45 -17.09 5.77
CA ARG A 168 -18.61 -16.25 6.11
C ARG A 168 -18.20 -14.77 6.26
N ASN A 169 -18.20 -14.27 7.51
CA ASN A 169 -17.82 -12.89 7.83
C ASN A 169 -16.35 -12.74 8.26
N PHE A 170 -15.61 -13.82 8.36
CA PHE A 170 -14.21 -13.83 8.73
C PHE A 170 -13.35 -14.07 7.50
N ASP A 171 -12.24 -13.38 7.39
CA ASP A 171 -11.23 -13.63 6.38
C ASP A 171 -9.82 -13.54 6.94
N VAL A 172 -8.94 -14.25 6.24
CA VAL A 172 -7.50 -14.21 6.45
C VAL A 172 -6.85 -13.77 5.15
N GLN A 173 -6.02 -12.76 5.21
CA GLN A 173 -5.18 -12.33 4.10
C GLN A 173 -3.72 -12.40 4.53
N GLY A 174 -2.83 -12.80 3.66
CA GLY A 174 -1.42 -12.88 4.01
C GLY A 174 -0.50 -12.75 2.81
N THR A 175 0.77 -12.48 3.11
CA THR A 175 1.85 -12.36 2.13
C THR A 175 3.09 -13.08 2.63
N LEU A 176 3.81 -13.73 1.72
CA LEU A 176 5.11 -14.32 1.96
C LEU A 176 6.06 -13.86 0.85
N GLY A 177 7.10 -13.14 1.20
CA GLY A 177 8.04 -12.56 0.25
C GLY A 177 9.43 -12.39 0.80
N GLY A 178 10.30 -11.77 0.02
CA GLY A 178 11.67 -11.49 0.43
C GLY A 178 12.20 -10.20 -0.16
N GLY A 179 12.84 -9.39 0.67
CA GLY A 179 13.57 -8.20 0.25
C GLY A 179 14.97 -8.58 -0.25
N LEU A 180 15.24 -8.28 -1.51
CA LEU A 180 16.48 -8.62 -2.22
C LEU A 180 17.15 -7.33 -2.72
N PRO A 181 18.07 -6.73 -1.95
CA PRO A 181 18.83 -5.58 -2.43
C PRO A 181 19.73 -5.98 -3.59
N THR A 182 19.88 -5.11 -4.59
CA THR A 182 20.73 -5.34 -5.76
C THR A 182 22.19 -4.92 -5.52
N GLY A 183 22.47 -4.30 -4.37
CA GLY A 183 23.78 -3.89 -3.90
C GLY A 183 23.71 -3.46 -2.44
N ASN A 184 24.86 -3.11 -1.84
CA ASN A 184 24.98 -2.72 -0.43
C ASN A 184 24.43 -3.78 0.57
N ASN A 185 24.54 -5.07 0.22
CA ASN A 185 23.99 -6.18 1.01
C ASN A 185 24.51 -6.18 2.46
N ALA A 186 25.78 -5.80 2.65
CA ALA A 186 26.38 -5.70 3.99
C ALA A 186 25.68 -4.72 4.92
N THR A 187 24.94 -3.74 4.38
CA THR A 187 24.18 -2.74 5.15
C THR A 187 22.70 -3.03 5.12
N ILE A 188 22.12 -3.22 3.92
CA ILE A 188 20.67 -3.37 3.75
C ILE A 188 20.22 -4.75 4.22
N GLY A 189 20.95 -5.80 3.82
CA GLY A 189 20.62 -7.19 4.11
C GLY A 189 19.46 -7.74 3.29
N ARG A 190 19.39 -9.07 3.18
CA ARG A 190 18.23 -9.78 2.64
C ARG A 190 17.25 -10.08 3.74
N THR A 191 15.96 -10.07 3.41
CA THR A 191 14.90 -10.32 4.39
C THR A 191 13.88 -11.34 3.90
N ILE A 192 13.28 -12.08 4.82
CA ILE A 192 11.99 -12.75 4.60
C ILE A 192 10.91 -11.94 5.28
N LEU A 193 9.81 -11.75 4.58
CA LEU A 193 8.63 -11.00 4.99
C LEU A 193 7.44 -11.97 5.04
N TRP A 194 6.77 -12.08 6.18
CA TRP A 194 5.57 -12.88 6.33
C TRP A 194 4.51 -12.11 7.10
N ASN A 195 3.50 -11.65 6.39
CA ASN A 195 2.45 -10.84 6.98
C ASN A 195 1.13 -11.57 6.91
N ASN A 196 0.30 -11.43 7.95
CA ASN A 196 -1.05 -11.98 8.00
C ASN A 196 -2.00 -10.99 8.65
N THR A 197 -3.20 -10.94 8.14
CA THR A 197 -4.30 -10.14 8.66
C THR A 197 -5.49 -11.05 8.92
N LEU A 198 -6.10 -10.91 10.07
CA LEU A 198 -7.36 -11.52 10.46
C LEU A 198 -8.42 -10.44 10.53
N GLN A 199 -9.46 -10.53 9.71
CA GLN A 199 -10.53 -9.53 9.67
C GLN A 199 -11.90 -10.17 9.96
N TYR A 200 -12.80 -9.39 10.55
CA TYR A 200 -14.18 -9.78 10.76
C TYR A 200 -15.14 -8.69 10.29
N ARG A 201 -16.06 -9.03 9.38
CA ARG A 201 -17.02 -8.11 8.79
C ARG A 201 -18.28 -7.96 9.64
N ILE A 202 -18.50 -6.76 10.17
CA ILE A 202 -19.71 -6.38 10.91
C ILE A 202 -20.55 -5.44 10.04
N ARG A 203 -21.82 -5.78 9.81
CA ARG A 203 -22.78 -4.94 9.05
C ARG A 203 -22.26 -4.41 7.72
N LYS A 204 -21.40 -5.18 7.02
CA LYS A 204 -20.81 -4.89 5.70
C LYS A 204 -19.88 -3.66 5.64
N LYS A 205 -19.72 -2.89 6.72
CA LYS A 205 -18.98 -1.62 6.71
C LYS A 205 -17.98 -1.45 7.85
N ILE A 206 -17.98 -2.32 8.82
CA ILE A 206 -17.11 -2.26 10.00
C ILE A 206 -16.24 -3.50 9.99
N TRP A 207 -14.93 -3.33 9.98
CA TRP A 207 -13.96 -4.40 9.84
C TRP A 207 -12.88 -4.28 10.92
N PRO A 208 -13.15 -4.77 12.16
CA PRO A 208 -12.06 -4.97 13.10
C PRO A 208 -11.07 -5.98 12.53
N GLU A 209 -9.79 -5.70 12.76
CA GLU A 209 -8.71 -6.55 12.28
C GLU A 209 -7.57 -6.64 13.29
N THR A 210 -6.78 -7.68 13.12
CA THR A 210 -5.47 -7.81 13.78
C THR A 210 -4.48 -8.29 12.73
N GLU A 211 -3.38 -7.57 12.59
CA GLU A 211 -2.31 -7.92 11.66
C GLU A 211 -1.07 -8.40 12.41
N PHE A 212 -0.32 -9.29 11.77
CA PHE A 212 0.96 -9.83 12.22
C PHE A 212 1.97 -9.58 11.10
N ASN A 213 2.88 -8.64 11.30
CA ASN A 213 3.87 -8.27 10.29
C ASN A 213 5.25 -8.73 10.77
N PHE A 214 5.73 -9.81 10.18
CA PHE A 214 6.98 -10.45 10.54
C PHE A 214 8.06 -10.23 9.48
N THR A 215 9.27 -9.87 9.94
CA THR A 215 10.48 -9.74 9.12
C THR A 215 11.62 -10.50 9.78
N HIS A 216 12.33 -11.32 9.01
CA HIS A 216 13.58 -11.91 9.44
C HIS A 216 14.71 -11.42 8.54
N TYR A 217 15.84 -11.03 9.14
CA TYR A 217 17.00 -10.48 8.46
C TYR A 217 18.06 -11.56 8.35
N TYR A 218 18.54 -11.86 7.14
CA TYR A 218 19.57 -12.88 6.85
C TYR A 218 20.97 -12.31 6.66
N GLU A 219 21.06 -11.02 6.40
CA GLU A 219 22.30 -10.32 6.12
C GLU A 219 22.15 -8.87 6.54
N GLY A 220 23.27 -8.11 6.42
CA GLY A 220 23.28 -6.69 6.65
C GLY A 220 23.47 -6.31 8.12
N SER A 221 23.15 -5.08 8.44
CA SER A 221 23.34 -4.53 9.79
C SER A 221 22.44 -5.18 10.86
N HIS A 222 21.40 -5.91 10.44
CA HIS A 222 20.44 -6.57 11.32
C HIS A 222 20.46 -8.11 11.19
N ASP A 223 21.53 -8.67 10.66
CA ASP A 223 21.67 -10.12 10.44
C ASP A 223 21.29 -10.93 11.67
N GLY A 224 20.54 -12.03 11.46
CA GLY A 224 20.05 -12.94 12.49
C GLY A 224 18.89 -12.42 13.35
N HIS A 225 18.49 -11.18 13.19
CA HIS A 225 17.37 -10.62 13.96
C HIS A 225 16.00 -10.91 13.33
N SER A 226 14.98 -10.97 14.18
CA SER A 226 13.57 -11.08 13.77
C SER A 226 12.76 -9.97 14.41
N LEU A 227 11.87 -9.41 13.63
CA LEU A 227 10.95 -8.35 14.01
C LEU A 227 9.51 -8.82 13.79
N LEU A 228 8.66 -8.66 14.79
CA LEU A 228 7.22 -8.89 14.69
C LEU A 228 6.48 -7.66 15.22
N TYR A 229 5.61 -7.11 14.40
CA TYR A 229 4.57 -6.17 14.85
C TYR A 229 3.22 -6.85 14.92
N ILE A 230 2.44 -6.52 15.95
CA ILE A 230 1.03 -6.88 16.07
C ILE A 230 0.23 -5.58 15.98
N THR A 231 -0.75 -5.54 15.07
CA THR A 231 -1.51 -4.33 14.77
C THR A 231 -3.00 -4.58 14.96
N PRO A 232 -3.55 -4.34 16.15
CA PRO A 232 -4.99 -4.18 16.28
C PRO A 232 -5.46 -2.95 15.50
N GLY A 233 -6.52 -3.10 14.73
CA GLY A 233 -7.02 -2.06 13.85
C GLY A 233 -8.50 -2.15 13.56
N LEU A 234 -9.00 -1.10 12.93
CA LEU A 234 -10.39 -1.00 12.49
C LEU A 234 -10.42 -0.29 11.14
N VAL A 235 -11.08 -0.90 10.15
CA VAL A 235 -11.36 -0.27 8.86
C VAL A 235 -12.87 -0.07 8.72
N LEU A 236 -13.26 1.12 8.28
CA LEU A 236 -14.64 1.55 8.08
C LEU A 236 -14.84 1.93 6.60
N GLY A 237 -15.75 1.28 5.92
CA GLY A 237 -16.05 1.51 4.50
C GLY A 237 -16.68 0.27 3.85
N ARG A 238 -16.94 0.28 2.58
CA ARG A 238 -16.81 1.39 1.63
C ARG A 238 -18.09 2.26 1.72
N PHE A 239 -17.94 3.55 1.89
CA PHE A 239 -19.06 4.50 1.90
C PHE A 239 -19.19 5.09 0.50
N PRO A 240 -20.29 4.85 -0.23
CA PRO A 240 -20.47 5.42 -1.57
C PRO A 240 -20.60 6.95 -1.48
N ILE A 241 -19.90 7.66 -2.36
CA ILE A 241 -19.98 9.12 -2.50
C ILE A 241 -20.76 9.45 -3.76
N HIS A 242 -20.30 8.98 -4.92
CA HIS A 242 -20.91 9.25 -6.21
C HIS A 242 -20.51 8.20 -7.24
N ASN A 243 -21.46 7.59 -7.93
CA ASN A 243 -21.22 6.55 -8.95
C ASN A 243 -20.29 5.46 -8.41
N ARG A 244 -19.09 5.34 -9.00
CA ARG A 244 -18.05 4.38 -8.61
C ARG A 244 -17.20 4.84 -7.42
N PHE A 245 -17.19 6.15 -7.15
CA PHE A 245 -16.40 6.71 -6.06
C PHE A 245 -16.95 6.36 -4.70
N SER A 246 -16.10 5.85 -3.86
CA SER A 246 -16.40 5.60 -2.45
C SER A 246 -15.28 6.09 -1.56
N PHE A 247 -15.55 6.12 -0.26
CA PHE A 247 -14.60 6.51 0.77
C PHE A 247 -14.44 5.38 1.76
N THR A 248 -13.21 5.12 2.17
CA THR A 248 -12.85 4.17 3.21
C THR A 248 -11.79 4.82 4.09
N PHE A 249 -11.90 4.65 5.38
CA PHE A 249 -10.85 5.06 6.30
C PHE A 249 -10.61 4.00 7.35
N GLY A 250 -9.41 3.97 7.90
CA GLY A 250 -9.05 3.02 8.94
C GLY A 250 -7.97 3.57 9.85
N GLY A 251 -7.86 3.00 11.01
CA GLY A 251 -6.84 3.31 11.99
C GLY A 251 -6.44 2.09 12.77
N GLY A 252 -5.18 2.04 13.17
CA GLY A 252 -4.59 0.94 13.92
C GLY A 252 -3.37 1.39 14.70
N PHE A 253 -2.83 0.47 15.44
CA PHE A 253 -1.69 0.73 16.30
C PHE A 253 -0.73 -0.45 16.26
N GLU A 254 0.39 -0.32 15.53
CA GLU A 254 1.43 -1.35 15.50
C GLU A 254 2.21 -1.36 16.82
N ILE A 255 2.38 -2.54 17.38
CA ILE A 255 3.09 -2.77 18.65
C ILE A 255 4.20 -3.79 18.37
N ALA A 256 5.44 -3.44 18.69
CA ALA A 256 6.55 -4.38 18.59
C ALA A 256 6.39 -5.52 19.59
N ALA A 257 6.47 -6.75 19.11
CA ALA A 257 6.28 -7.97 19.92
C ALA A 257 7.57 -8.79 20.09
N THR A 258 8.69 -8.36 19.49
CA THR A 258 10.01 -8.99 19.60
C THR A 258 10.99 -8.11 20.35
N SER A 259 12.05 -8.68 20.91
CA SER A 259 13.11 -7.94 21.61
C SER A 259 13.89 -7.02 20.67
N PHE A 260 14.12 -7.46 19.42
CA PHE A 260 14.68 -6.60 18.38
C PHE A 260 13.54 -5.83 17.71
N HIS A 261 13.56 -4.51 17.84
CA HIS A 261 12.64 -3.60 17.15
C HIS A 261 13.24 -2.19 17.12
N PRO A 262 13.40 -1.56 15.97
CA PRO A 262 13.88 -0.18 15.87
C PRO A 262 12.82 0.83 16.33
N THR A 263 11.54 0.48 16.19
CA THR A 263 10.38 1.30 16.53
C THR A 263 9.49 0.55 17.53
N ASN A 264 9.13 1.20 18.62
CA ASN A 264 8.33 0.61 19.68
C ASN A 264 6.86 0.44 19.28
N HIS A 265 6.28 1.51 18.74
CA HIS A 265 4.88 1.53 18.31
C HIS A 265 4.66 2.55 17.21
N ILE A 266 3.63 2.29 16.39
CA ILE A 266 3.30 3.08 15.21
C ILE A 266 1.78 3.21 15.10
N PRO A 267 1.17 4.32 15.57
CA PRO A 267 -0.18 4.66 15.15
C PRO A 267 -0.27 4.81 13.63
N ILE A 268 -1.33 4.26 13.03
CA ILE A 268 -1.61 4.32 11.59
C ILE A 268 -2.97 4.96 11.36
N LEU A 269 -3.03 5.87 10.40
CA LEU A 269 -4.27 6.36 9.79
C LEU A 269 -4.22 6.07 8.29
N SER A 270 -5.29 5.50 7.75
CA SER A 270 -5.43 5.17 6.32
C SER A 270 -6.67 5.83 5.75
N ILE A 271 -6.50 6.50 4.61
CA ILE A 271 -7.58 7.12 3.85
C ILE A 271 -7.54 6.57 2.43
N ARG A 272 -8.69 6.14 1.91
CA ARG A 272 -8.79 5.48 0.61
C ARG A 272 -10.00 5.98 -0.16
N PHE A 273 -9.82 6.13 -1.46
CA PHE A 273 -10.83 6.54 -2.42
C PHE A 273 -10.93 5.50 -3.55
N PRO A 274 -11.66 4.40 -3.35
CA PRO A 274 -12.00 3.47 -4.42
C PRO A 274 -12.85 4.14 -5.51
N PHE A 275 -12.56 3.82 -6.81
CA PHE A 275 -13.22 4.41 -7.98
C PHE A 275 -13.37 3.44 -9.16
#